data_d89d01e815970dc64a47c57820f193ae
#
_entry.id   d89d01e815970dc64a47c57820f193ae
#
_cell.length_a   1.000
_cell.length_b   1.000
_cell.length_c   1.000
_cell.angle_alpha   90.00
_cell.angle_beta   90.00
_cell.angle_gamma   90.00
#
_symmetry.space_group_name_H-M   'P 1'
#
loop_
_entity.id
_entity.type
_entity.pdbx_description
1 polymer ?
#
loop_
_entity_poly.entity_id
_entity_poly.type
_entity_poly.pdbx_seq_one_letter_code
_entity_poly.pdbx_strand_id
1 'polypeptide(L)' 'MTGQELVLVTSQDCHLCTHGHDVLARLGVGAREIDVQSDEAQVLANAGTPLSFLPVLWDGTRVVAYGRFSEKRLRKEFGL' A
#
# COMPACT_ATOMS: atom_id res chain seq x y z
N MET A 1 -0.57 1.13 -21.67
CA MET A 1 -0.82 1.95 -20.53
C MET A 1 -1.41 1.14 -19.40
N THR A 2 -0.91 1.29 -18.24
CA THR A 2 -1.33 0.42 -17.16
C THR A 2 -2.71 0.74 -16.62
N GLY A 3 -3.00 1.99 -16.46
CA GLY A 3 -4.28 2.37 -15.94
C GLY A 3 -4.54 1.98 -14.49
N GLN A 4 -3.69 1.19 -13.88
CA GLN A 4 -3.91 0.79 -12.50
C GLN A 4 -3.21 1.76 -11.56
N GLU A 5 -3.96 2.20 -10.57
CA GLU A 5 -3.44 3.12 -9.58
C GLU A 5 -3.13 2.37 -8.30
N LEU A 6 -1.92 2.59 -7.79
CA LEU A 6 -1.54 2.03 -6.52
C LEU A 6 -2.11 2.87 -5.39
N VAL A 7 -2.66 2.22 -4.40
CA VAL A 7 -3.23 2.87 -3.23
C VAL A 7 -2.51 2.34 -2.00
N LEU A 8 -2.02 3.27 -1.18
CA LEU A 8 -1.35 2.94 0.08
C LEU A 8 -2.26 3.33 1.23
N VAL A 9 -2.71 2.34 2.00
CA VAL A 9 -3.56 2.59 3.16
C VAL A 9 -2.67 2.71 4.38
N THR A 10 -2.77 3.83 5.09
CA THR A 10 -1.94 4.11 6.26
C THR A 10 -2.80 4.58 7.42
N SER A 11 -2.17 4.74 8.58
CA SER A 11 -2.81 5.37 9.73
C SER A 11 -1.84 6.33 10.38
N GLN A 12 -2.34 7.18 11.26
CA GLN A 12 -1.50 8.08 12.01
C GLN A 12 -0.64 7.30 13.01
N ASP A 13 0.55 7.83 13.31
CA ASP A 13 1.47 7.23 14.29
C ASP A 13 1.85 5.79 13.97
N CYS A 14 1.94 5.48 12.69
CA CYS A 14 2.29 4.14 12.22
C CYS A 14 3.71 4.14 11.68
N HIS A 15 4.64 3.59 12.44
CA HIS A 15 6.05 3.54 12.00
C HIS A 15 6.23 2.69 10.76
N LEU A 16 5.50 1.57 10.66
CA LEU A 16 5.58 0.72 9.47
C LEU A 16 5.02 1.43 8.25
N CYS A 17 4.05 2.32 8.44
CA CYS A 17 3.51 3.10 7.33
C CYS A 17 4.54 4.08 6.81
N THR A 18 5.28 4.74 7.72
CA THR A 18 6.38 5.62 7.33
C THR A 18 7.45 4.84 6.58
N HIS A 19 7.81 3.67 7.10
CA HIS A 19 8.78 2.80 6.45
C HIS A 19 8.31 2.40 5.06
N GLY A 20 7.04 2.01 4.94
CA GLY A 20 6.48 1.63 3.64
C GLY A 20 6.52 2.76 2.63
N HIS A 21 6.16 3.96 3.08
CA HIS A 21 6.24 5.15 2.24
C HIS A 21 7.66 5.39 1.74
N ASP A 22 8.65 5.24 2.64
CA ASP A 22 10.05 5.45 2.28
C ASP A 22 10.53 4.40 1.28
N VAL A 23 10.11 3.15 1.45
CA VAL A 23 10.48 2.07 0.52
C VAL A 23 9.96 2.39 -0.88
N LEU A 24 8.68 2.79 -0.98
CA LEU A 24 8.11 3.14 -2.29
C LEU A 24 8.83 4.32 -2.91
N ALA A 25 9.19 5.32 -2.09
CA ALA A 25 9.92 6.48 -2.60
C ALA A 25 11.28 6.06 -3.16
N ARG A 26 11.98 5.18 -2.48
CA ARG A 26 13.28 4.70 -2.95
C ARG A 26 13.16 3.91 -4.25
N LEU A 27 12.04 3.23 -4.45
CA LEU A 27 11.81 2.47 -5.68
C LEU A 27 11.28 3.35 -6.81
N GLY A 28 10.95 4.61 -6.53
CA GLY A 28 10.36 5.49 -7.51
C GLY A 28 8.94 5.11 -7.88
N VAL A 29 8.25 4.44 -6.98
CA VAL A 29 6.89 3.97 -7.21
C VAL A 29 5.91 4.94 -6.56
N GLY A 30 5.00 5.50 -7.35
CA GLY A 30 3.99 6.40 -6.84
C GLY A 30 2.76 5.64 -6.38
N ALA A 31 2.17 6.08 -5.28
CA ALA A 31 0.94 5.51 -4.78
C ALA A 31 0.11 6.62 -4.15
N ARG A 32 -1.21 6.53 -4.30
CA ARG A 32 -2.12 7.46 -3.65
C ARG A 32 -2.33 6.99 -2.23
N GLU A 33 -2.08 7.86 -1.28
CA GLU A 33 -2.17 7.50 0.13
C GLU A 33 -3.55 7.83 0.67
N ILE A 34 -4.17 6.88 1.37
CA ILE A 34 -5.46 7.09 2.02
C ILE A 34 -5.36 6.64 3.48
N ASP A 35 -6.20 7.24 4.31
CA ASP A 35 -6.24 6.90 5.73
C ASP A 35 -7.12 5.66 5.92
N VAL A 36 -6.74 4.80 6.88
CA VAL A 36 -7.48 3.58 7.17
C VAL A 36 -8.90 3.86 7.62
N GLN A 37 -9.16 5.05 8.16
CA GLN A 37 -10.50 5.41 8.63
C GLN A 37 -11.33 6.11 7.57
N SER A 38 -10.77 6.28 6.35
CA SER A 38 -11.51 6.94 5.28
C SER A 38 -12.60 6.04 4.71
N ASP A 39 -13.56 6.65 4.04
CA ASP A 39 -14.62 5.89 3.38
C ASP A 39 -14.05 4.97 2.32
N GLU A 40 -13.02 5.44 1.62
CA GLU A 40 -12.39 4.66 0.57
C GLU A 40 -11.74 3.40 1.16
N ALA A 41 -11.09 3.53 2.32
CA ALA A 41 -10.51 2.37 2.99
C ALA A 41 -11.60 1.39 3.41
N GLN A 42 -12.75 1.90 3.82
CA GLN A 42 -13.87 1.04 4.21
C GLN A 42 -14.35 0.20 3.02
N VAL A 43 -14.36 0.78 1.84
CA VAL A 43 -14.71 0.03 0.62
C VAL A 43 -13.74 -1.13 0.42
N LEU A 44 -12.44 -0.89 0.61
CA LEU A 44 -11.44 -1.94 0.49
C LEU A 44 -11.63 -3.03 1.55
N ALA A 45 -11.95 -2.63 2.77
CA ALA A 45 -12.19 -3.59 3.85
C ALA A 45 -13.39 -4.48 3.51
N ASN A 46 -14.45 -3.88 2.98
CA ASN A 46 -15.65 -4.62 2.61
C ASN A 46 -15.38 -5.58 1.46
N ALA A 47 -14.38 -5.29 0.65
CA ALA A 47 -13.97 -6.17 -0.46
C ALA A 47 -13.00 -7.26 -0.01
N GLY A 48 -12.73 -7.36 1.29
CA GLY A 48 -11.88 -8.41 1.82
C GLY A 48 -10.42 -8.03 2.02
N THR A 49 -10.06 -6.77 1.82
CA THR A 49 -8.69 -6.32 2.02
C THR A 49 -8.35 -6.32 3.52
N PRO A 50 -7.22 -6.94 3.93
CA PRO A 50 -6.87 -7.04 5.35
C PRO A 50 -6.29 -5.73 5.85
N LEU A 51 -7.10 -4.89 6.46
CA LEU A 51 -6.64 -3.61 6.99
C LEU A 51 -6.09 -3.70 8.41
N SER A 52 -5.92 -4.92 8.93
CA SER A 52 -5.36 -5.11 10.27
C SER A 52 -3.84 -4.99 10.29
N PHE A 53 -3.20 -5.06 9.14
CA PHE A 53 -1.73 -5.04 9.03
C PHE A 53 -1.31 -3.90 8.12
N LEU A 54 -1.29 -2.71 8.68
CA LEU A 54 -0.90 -1.51 7.91
C LEU A 54 0.61 -1.39 7.84
N PRO A 55 1.14 -0.78 6.79
CA PRO A 55 0.41 -0.26 5.64
C PRO A 55 -0.03 -1.35 4.69
N VAL A 56 -1.05 -1.07 3.88
CA VAL A 56 -1.50 -1.99 2.84
C VAL A 56 -1.29 -1.32 1.49
N LEU A 57 -0.65 -2.02 0.58
CA LEU A 57 -0.47 -1.54 -0.80
C LEU A 57 -1.37 -2.36 -1.71
N TRP A 58 -2.25 -1.67 -2.43
CA TRP A 58 -3.28 -2.29 -3.25
C TRP A 58 -3.16 -1.75 -4.67
N ASP A 59 -3.30 -2.63 -5.67
CA ASP A 59 -3.06 -2.25 -7.06
C ASP A 59 -4.33 -2.04 -7.89
N GLY A 60 -5.47 -2.02 -7.23
CA GLY A 60 -6.75 -1.91 -7.92
C GLY A 60 -7.45 -3.24 -8.06
N THR A 61 -6.73 -4.33 -7.90
CA THR A 61 -7.27 -5.68 -8.06
C THR A 61 -6.96 -6.56 -6.85
N ARG A 62 -5.75 -6.46 -6.33
CA ARG A 62 -5.31 -7.31 -5.22
C ARG A 62 -4.37 -6.55 -4.30
N VAL A 63 -4.15 -7.11 -3.13
CA VAL A 63 -3.16 -6.60 -2.19
C VAL A 63 -1.78 -7.02 -2.69
N VAL A 64 -0.92 -6.02 -2.94
CA VAL A 64 0.45 -6.25 -3.37
C VAL A 64 1.34 -6.56 -2.18
N ALA A 65 1.14 -5.82 -1.09
CA ALA A 65 1.96 -5.98 0.12
C ALA A 65 1.20 -5.42 1.31
N TYR A 66 1.51 -5.93 2.49
CA TYR A 66 0.92 -5.41 3.72
C TYR A 66 1.90 -5.62 4.87
N GLY A 67 1.73 -4.85 5.93
CA GLY A 67 2.61 -4.90 7.08
C GLY A 67 3.97 -4.30 6.75
N ARG A 68 5.03 -4.92 7.19
CA ARG A 68 6.37 -4.41 6.94
C ARG A 68 6.76 -4.65 5.49
N PHE A 69 6.95 -3.57 4.73
CA PHE A 69 7.36 -3.69 3.33
C PHE A 69 8.82 -4.10 3.22
N SER A 70 9.09 -4.99 2.27
CA SER A 70 10.44 -5.39 1.93
C SER A 70 10.79 -4.74 0.60
N GLU A 71 11.84 -3.93 0.58
CA GLU A 71 12.27 -3.28 -0.66
C GLU A 71 12.63 -4.32 -1.72
N LYS A 72 13.30 -5.38 -1.31
CA LYS A 72 13.71 -6.44 -2.22
C LYS A 72 12.50 -7.11 -2.87
N ARG A 73 11.49 -7.44 -2.06
CA ARG A 73 10.27 -8.08 -2.58
C ARG A 73 9.51 -7.16 -3.52
N LEU A 74 9.36 -5.90 -3.14
CA LEU A 74 8.63 -4.96 -3.97
C LEU A 74 9.36 -4.67 -5.26
N ARG A 75 10.69 -4.59 -5.20
CA ARG A 75 11.48 -4.42 -6.42
C ARG A 75 11.21 -5.56 -7.40
N LYS A 76 11.15 -6.78 -6.89
CA LYS A 76 10.84 -7.94 -7.71
C LYS A 76 9.40 -7.89 -8.22
N GLU A 77 8.48 -7.50 -7.35
CA GLU A 77 7.05 -7.43 -7.70
C GLU A 77 6.80 -6.45 -8.84
N PHE A 78 7.51 -5.34 -8.86
CA PHE A 78 7.34 -4.32 -9.89
C PHE A 78 8.30 -4.46 -11.07
N GLY A 79 9.11 -5.51 -11.09
CA GLY A 79 10.03 -5.74 -12.20
C GLY A 79 11.20 -4.76 -12.24
N LEU A 80 11.62 -4.28 -11.10
CA LEU A 80 12.71 -3.30 -11.04
C LEU A 80 14.05 -3.94 -10.79
#